data_77545d542a4320023a6d51ddaa89c493
#
_entry.id   77545d542a4320023a6d51ddaa89c493
#
_cell.length_a   1.000
_cell.length_b   1.000
_cell.length_c   1.000
_cell.angle_alpha   90.00
_cell.angle_beta   90.00
_cell.angle_gamma   90.00
#
_symmetry.space_group_name_H-M   'P 1'
#
loop_
_entity.id
_entity.type
_entity.pdbx_description
1 polymer ?
#
loop_
_entity_poly.entity_id
_entity_poly.type
_entity_poly.pdbx_seq_one_letter_code
_entity_poly.pdbx_strand_id
1 'polypeptide(L)'
;MKKLVQFLLPALLFSHAAFSQEKTFPVDGQVIDAKSGQPLNGASVFCQNTTVGTLSKEDGSFHLRLANGGYDLIISYTGYETQTIRIGKDHRPADSLRVQLKEQDKSLEQAVVTGSTEVADGWAKYGQFFLDNFIGTTPNAAQCVLENKDVLKFYFYKKRNKLRVKATDMLVITNNALGYKIKYQLDSFVYYYDGNVGSYTGYPLFEVLQGSPDQEATWKQNRLYSYSGSRLHFIRSLYDSTLDEEGFVLELADSGSNRFKKVEDPYNAQLYARDSGDVEISVQGRLRVSYTSQAPDKKYLIENKYPLTTGVQISALDIVNGFVIEENGYFYDQADVVNIGYWSWKKLAELLPYDYLPQQ
;
A
#
# COMPACT_ATOMS: atom_id res chain seq x y z
N MET A 1 -54.36 1.64 58.96
CA MET A 1 -53.53 0.84 58.04
C MET A 1 -53.22 1.67 56.82
N LYS A 2 -52.01 2.31 56.78
CA LYS A 2 -51.55 3.13 55.64
C LYS A 2 -50.67 2.25 54.75
N LYS A 3 -51.10 2.01 53.50
CA LYS A 3 -50.30 1.29 52.49
C LYS A 3 -49.26 2.25 51.87
N LEU A 4 -47.99 1.92 52.04
CA LEU A 4 -46.86 2.61 51.42
C LEU A 4 -46.66 2.02 50.03
N VAL A 5 -46.87 2.83 49.00
CA VAL A 5 -46.58 2.47 47.59
C VAL A 5 -45.17 2.91 47.29
N GLN A 6 -44.26 1.95 47.12
CA GLN A 6 -42.90 2.19 46.65
C GLN A 6 -42.90 2.31 45.14
N PHE A 7 -42.54 3.50 44.64
CA PHE A 7 -42.24 3.74 43.21
C PHE A 7 -40.79 3.30 42.97
N LEU A 8 -40.63 2.23 42.18
CA LEU A 8 -39.35 1.84 41.59
C LEU A 8 -39.14 2.66 40.33
N LEU A 9 -38.17 3.58 40.36
CA LEU A 9 -37.69 4.33 39.19
C LEU A 9 -36.71 3.44 38.42
N PRO A 10 -36.89 3.13 37.14
CA PRO A 10 -35.89 2.40 36.37
C PRO A 10 -34.73 3.35 36.03
N ALA A 11 -33.53 3.04 36.54
CA ALA A 11 -32.30 3.71 36.15
C ALA A 11 -31.97 3.32 34.72
N LEU A 12 -32.18 4.22 33.74
CA LEU A 12 -31.67 4.12 32.38
C LEU A 12 -30.14 4.26 32.43
N LEU A 13 -29.45 3.15 32.28
CA LEU A 13 -28.02 3.10 32.02
C LEU A 13 -27.78 3.58 30.55
N PHE A 14 -27.48 4.85 30.38
CA PHE A 14 -26.87 5.35 29.14
C PHE A 14 -25.44 4.80 29.05
N SER A 15 -25.22 3.74 28.29
CA SER A 15 -23.91 3.34 27.91
C SER A 15 -23.40 4.40 26.90
N HIS A 16 -22.55 5.30 27.38
CA HIS A 16 -21.79 6.17 26.53
C HIS A 16 -20.77 5.30 25.77
N ALA A 17 -21.03 5.03 24.50
CA ALA A 17 -19.98 4.57 23.61
C ALA A 17 -18.94 5.69 23.56
N ALA A 18 -17.84 5.49 24.26
CA ALA A 18 -16.67 6.35 24.17
C ALA A 18 -16.09 6.15 22.76
N PHE A 19 -16.46 7.02 21.83
CA PHE A 19 -15.71 7.16 20.58
C PHE A 19 -14.30 7.64 20.99
N SER A 20 -13.33 6.74 20.98
CA SER A 20 -11.94 7.11 21.06
C SER A 20 -11.65 8.03 19.87
N GLN A 21 -11.45 9.31 20.14
CA GLN A 21 -10.99 10.24 19.11
C GLN A 21 -9.56 9.79 18.73
N GLU A 22 -9.42 9.29 17.54
CA GLU A 22 -8.11 8.95 16.96
C GLU A 22 -7.21 10.19 17.07
N LYS A 23 -6.08 10.06 17.77
CA LYS A 23 -5.14 11.16 17.95
C LYS A 23 -4.52 11.50 16.61
N THR A 24 -4.92 12.62 16.03
CA THR A 24 -4.34 13.13 14.79
C THR A 24 -3.42 14.31 15.06
N PHE A 25 -2.41 14.48 14.22
CA PHE A 25 -1.52 15.65 14.23
C PHE A 25 -1.54 16.37 12.88
N PRO A 26 -1.33 17.71 12.87
CA PRO A 26 -1.26 18.46 11.63
C PRO A 26 0.09 18.31 10.95
N VAL A 27 0.09 18.34 9.61
CA VAL A 27 1.27 18.51 8.77
C VAL A 27 0.98 19.67 7.82
N ASP A 28 1.66 20.78 8.07
CA ASP A 28 1.54 22.01 7.31
C ASP A 28 2.77 22.23 6.44
N GLY A 29 2.61 22.87 5.28
CA GLY A 29 3.75 23.21 4.45
C GLY A 29 3.43 24.13 3.30
N GLN A 30 4.46 24.44 2.54
CA GLN A 30 4.40 25.21 1.31
C GLN A 30 5.23 24.55 0.22
N VAL A 31 4.65 24.41 -0.97
CA VAL A 31 5.33 23.90 -2.17
C VAL A 31 5.72 25.08 -3.05
N ILE A 32 7.01 25.16 -3.39
CA ILE A 32 7.59 26.22 -4.21
C ILE A 32 8.47 25.63 -5.30
N ASP A 33 8.64 26.39 -6.37
CA ASP A 33 9.65 26.14 -7.39
C ASP A 33 11.05 26.40 -6.84
N ALA A 34 11.96 25.43 -6.99
CA ALA A 34 13.32 25.52 -6.41
C ALA A 34 14.18 26.62 -7.03
N LYS A 35 13.91 27.02 -8.27
CA LYS A 35 14.71 28.00 -9.02
C LYS A 35 14.21 29.43 -8.85
N SER A 36 12.90 29.63 -8.96
CA SER A 36 12.29 30.96 -8.88
C SER A 36 11.83 31.32 -7.47
N GLY A 37 11.66 30.34 -6.57
CA GLY A 37 11.06 30.53 -5.26
C GLY A 37 9.55 30.82 -5.28
N GLN A 38 8.91 30.78 -6.46
CA GLN A 38 7.49 31.05 -6.60
C GLN A 38 6.64 29.90 -6.07
N PRO A 39 5.46 30.17 -5.47
CA PRO A 39 4.57 29.12 -5.02
C PRO A 39 4.03 28.30 -6.20
N LEU A 40 3.91 27.01 -6.00
CA LEU A 40 3.31 26.08 -6.95
C LEU A 40 1.87 25.77 -6.51
N ASN A 41 0.90 26.33 -7.25
CA ASN A 41 -0.53 26.08 -7.04
C ASN A 41 -0.95 24.77 -7.69
N GLY A 42 -1.72 23.94 -6.96
CA GLY A 42 -2.25 22.68 -7.48
C GLY A 42 -1.24 21.53 -7.47
N ALA A 43 -0.12 21.66 -6.75
CA ALA A 43 0.77 20.51 -6.51
C ALA A 43 0.02 19.47 -5.67
N SER A 44 0.14 18.20 -6.07
CA SER A 44 -0.44 17.09 -5.32
C SER A 44 0.43 16.78 -4.10
N VAL A 45 -0.18 16.76 -2.92
CA VAL A 45 0.46 16.45 -1.64
C VAL A 45 -0.35 15.36 -0.95
N PHE A 46 0.20 14.17 -0.82
CA PHE A 46 -0.54 13.05 -0.25
C PHE A 46 0.36 12.03 0.44
N CYS A 47 -0.22 11.31 1.40
CA CYS A 47 0.46 10.17 2.03
C CYS A 47 0.28 8.93 1.16
N GLN A 48 1.39 8.31 0.77
CA GLN A 48 1.41 7.09 -0.02
C GLN A 48 0.55 6.00 0.63
N ASN A 49 -0.23 5.30 -0.18
CA ASN A 49 -1.06 4.17 0.25
C ASN A 49 -2.06 4.52 1.38
N THR A 50 -2.65 5.72 1.32
CA THR A 50 -3.71 6.17 2.23
C THR A 50 -4.83 6.86 1.47
N THR A 51 -5.89 7.27 2.19
CA THR A 51 -6.91 8.17 1.66
C THR A 51 -6.59 9.65 1.94
N VAL A 52 -5.43 9.96 2.50
CA VAL A 52 -5.08 11.31 2.95
C VAL A 52 -4.26 12.04 1.90
N GLY A 53 -4.84 13.09 1.33
CA GLY A 53 -4.18 13.94 0.33
C GLY A 53 -4.89 15.28 0.15
N THR A 54 -4.17 16.23 -0.43
CA THR A 54 -4.66 17.57 -0.77
C THR A 54 -3.91 18.13 -1.97
N LEU A 55 -4.36 19.28 -2.46
CA LEU A 55 -3.63 20.10 -3.42
C LEU A 55 -3.10 21.35 -2.73
N SER A 56 -1.94 21.84 -3.14
CA SER A 56 -1.44 23.13 -2.69
C SER A 56 -2.32 24.28 -3.20
N LYS A 57 -2.49 25.33 -2.39
CA LYS A 57 -3.27 26.52 -2.70
C LYS A 57 -2.49 27.50 -3.60
N GLU A 58 -3.09 28.64 -3.94
CA GLU A 58 -2.48 29.69 -4.76
C GLU A 58 -1.14 30.20 -4.19
N ASP A 59 -1.03 30.27 -2.86
CA ASP A 59 0.20 30.65 -2.16
C ASP A 59 1.16 29.47 -1.95
N GLY A 60 0.89 28.31 -2.55
CA GLY A 60 1.62 27.07 -2.41
C GLY A 60 1.37 26.32 -1.10
N SER A 61 0.58 26.87 -0.17
CA SER A 61 0.34 26.25 1.15
C SER A 61 -0.50 24.99 1.05
N PHE A 62 -0.23 24.03 1.94
CA PHE A 62 -1.04 22.83 2.13
C PHE A 62 -1.21 22.50 3.62
N HIS A 63 -2.27 21.77 3.92
CA HIS A 63 -2.58 21.28 5.26
C HIS A 63 -3.13 19.86 5.19
N LEU A 64 -2.56 18.96 6.00
CA LEU A 64 -3.02 17.57 6.20
C LEU A 64 -3.20 17.29 7.69
N ARG A 65 -4.03 16.32 8.02
CA ARG A 65 -4.16 15.74 9.37
C ARG A 65 -3.90 14.25 9.28
N LEU A 66 -2.91 13.78 10.01
CA LEU A 66 -2.49 12.37 10.01
C LEU A 66 -2.83 11.73 11.36
N ALA A 67 -3.28 10.48 11.33
CA ALA A 67 -3.33 9.63 12.50
C ALA A 67 -1.92 9.23 12.94
N ASN A 68 -1.77 8.58 14.10
CA ASN A 68 -0.49 7.98 14.48
C ASN A 68 -0.08 6.92 13.44
N GLY A 69 1.22 6.81 13.19
CA GLY A 69 1.79 5.87 12.22
C GLY A 69 2.87 6.49 11.36
N GLY A 70 3.45 5.67 10.49
CA GLY A 70 4.45 6.08 9.50
C GLY A 70 3.82 6.37 8.15
N TYR A 71 4.41 7.33 7.43
CA TYR A 71 3.95 7.76 6.12
C TYR A 71 5.11 8.22 5.25
N ASP A 72 5.04 7.93 3.96
CA ASP A 72 5.77 8.67 2.95
C ASP A 72 4.83 9.76 2.39
N LEU A 73 5.14 11.01 2.69
CA LEU A 73 4.46 12.17 2.11
C LEU A 73 5.03 12.43 0.73
N ILE A 74 4.19 12.29 -0.28
CA ILE A 74 4.55 12.45 -1.68
C ILE A 74 4.10 13.84 -2.14
N ILE A 75 5.03 14.59 -2.73
CA ILE A 75 4.77 15.90 -3.30
C ILE A 75 5.14 15.85 -4.78
N SER A 76 4.16 16.06 -5.64
CA SER A 76 4.34 16.01 -7.09
C SER A 76 3.64 17.16 -7.80
N TYR A 77 4.26 17.62 -8.88
CA TYR A 77 3.72 18.64 -9.76
C TYR A 77 4.13 18.35 -11.21
N THR A 78 3.23 18.56 -12.16
CA THR A 78 3.50 18.24 -13.57
C THR A 78 4.73 18.98 -14.08
N GLY A 79 5.71 18.23 -14.61
CA GLY A 79 6.98 18.78 -15.11
C GLY A 79 8.07 18.97 -14.05
N TYR A 80 7.82 18.53 -12.81
CA TYR A 80 8.78 18.58 -11.71
C TYR A 80 9.14 17.18 -11.23
N GLU A 81 10.29 17.07 -10.57
CA GLU A 81 10.73 15.86 -9.86
C GLU A 81 9.85 15.66 -8.62
N THR A 82 9.35 14.45 -8.43
CA THR A 82 8.59 14.08 -7.23
C THR A 82 9.52 14.08 -6.01
N GLN A 83 9.06 14.67 -4.91
CA GLN A 83 9.73 14.56 -3.62
C GLN A 83 8.96 13.65 -2.68
N THR A 84 9.70 12.90 -1.88
CA THR A 84 9.18 12.07 -0.79
C THR A 84 9.76 12.55 0.52
N ILE A 85 8.90 12.79 1.50
CA ILE A 85 9.28 13.19 2.86
C ILE A 85 8.72 12.13 3.81
N ARG A 86 9.61 11.53 4.60
CA ARG A 86 9.21 10.55 5.62
C ARG A 86 8.60 11.28 6.81
N ILE A 87 7.41 10.84 7.21
CA ILE A 87 6.68 11.28 8.40
C ILE A 87 6.47 10.05 9.28
N GLY A 88 6.85 10.13 10.53
CA GLY A 88 6.69 9.07 11.51
C GLY A 88 6.83 9.65 12.91
N LYS A 89 6.83 8.80 13.92
CA LYS A 89 6.92 9.27 15.31
C LYS A 89 8.17 10.11 15.57
N ASP A 90 9.32 9.62 15.08
CA ASP A 90 10.62 10.31 15.25
C ASP A 90 10.91 11.33 14.14
N HIS A 91 10.04 11.41 13.14
CA HIS A 91 10.16 12.29 11.97
C HIS A 91 8.93 13.20 11.82
N ARG A 92 8.31 13.61 12.93
CA ARG A 92 7.24 14.62 12.90
C ARG A 92 7.85 15.99 12.62
N PRO A 93 7.35 16.72 11.61
CA PRO A 93 7.78 18.09 11.40
C PRO A 93 7.44 18.93 12.63
N ALA A 94 8.47 19.56 13.22
CA ALA A 94 8.25 20.51 14.33
C ALA A 94 7.68 21.84 13.83
N ASP A 95 7.99 22.19 12.57
CA ASP A 95 7.60 23.42 11.89
C ASP A 95 6.94 23.11 10.55
N SER A 96 6.38 24.15 9.91
CA SER A 96 5.83 24.07 8.57
C SER A 96 6.89 23.65 7.54
N LEU A 97 6.59 22.65 6.74
CA LEU A 97 7.47 22.12 5.71
C LEU A 97 7.64 23.13 4.56
N ARG A 98 8.87 23.37 4.13
CA ARG A 98 9.16 24.12 2.91
C ARG A 98 9.70 23.19 1.85
N VAL A 99 8.82 22.81 0.90
CA VAL A 99 9.12 21.84 -0.16
C VAL A 99 9.52 22.57 -1.43
N GLN A 100 10.76 22.34 -1.90
CA GLN A 100 11.29 22.95 -3.11
C GLN A 100 11.35 21.92 -4.22
N LEU A 101 10.41 21.99 -5.18
CA LEU A 101 10.41 21.08 -6.33
C LEU A 101 11.36 21.61 -7.42
N LYS A 102 12.10 20.69 -8.03
CA LYS A 102 12.96 20.95 -9.18
C LYS A 102 12.26 20.57 -10.47
N GLU A 103 12.36 21.38 -11.50
CA GLU A 103 11.91 21.00 -12.83
C GLU A 103 12.61 19.72 -13.32
N GLN A 104 11.86 18.82 -13.96
CA GLN A 104 12.44 17.62 -14.56
C GLN A 104 13.39 17.98 -15.71
N ASP A 105 14.59 17.42 -15.67
CA ASP A 105 15.53 17.55 -16.79
C ASP A 105 15.16 16.59 -17.93
N LYS A 106 14.45 17.11 -18.92
CA LYS A 106 14.05 16.37 -20.12
C LYS A 106 15.22 15.79 -20.91
N SER A 107 16.44 16.33 -20.75
CA SER A 107 17.63 15.82 -21.44
C SER A 107 18.09 14.48 -20.88
N LEU A 108 17.95 14.28 -19.56
CA LEU A 108 18.23 13.00 -18.91
C LEU A 108 17.20 11.92 -19.29
N GLU A 109 15.95 12.29 -19.50
CA GLU A 109 14.92 11.36 -19.99
C GLU A 109 15.23 10.84 -21.41
N GLN A 110 15.71 11.71 -22.29
CA GLN A 110 16.12 11.32 -23.65
C GLN A 110 17.35 10.39 -23.63
N ALA A 111 18.30 10.59 -22.71
CA ALA A 111 19.48 9.73 -22.58
C ALA A 111 19.14 8.31 -22.08
N VAL A 112 18.11 8.17 -21.24
CA VAL A 112 17.64 6.85 -20.75
C VAL A 112 16.90 6.06 -21.84
N VAL A 113 16.40 6.73 -22.88
CA VAL A 113 15.70 6.13 -24.03
C VAL A 113 16.68 5.65 -25.13
N THR A 114 18.00 5.97 -25.01
CA THR A 114 18.99 5.51 -25.98
C THR A 114 19.06 3.99 -26.06
N GLY A 115 18.53 3.43 -27.16
CA GLY A 115 18.47 1.97 -27.41
C GLY A 115 17.10 1.33 -27.35
N SER A 116 16.04 2.10 -27.08
CA SER A 116 14.64 1.68 -27.24
C SER A 116 13.89 2.66 -28.14
N THR A 117 12.85 2.18 -28.80
CA THR A 117 11.89 3.02 -29.52
C THR A 117 10.54 2.89 -28.81
N GLU A 118 9.83 3.99 -28.62
CA GLU A 118 8.44 3.95 -28.17
C GLU A 118 7.65 3.07 -29.17
N VAL A 119 6.84 2.17 -28.65
CA VAL A 119 6.01 1.29 -29.45
C VAL A 119 4.76 2.07 -29.85
N ALA A 120 4.60 2.39 -31.15
CA ALA A 120 3.52 3.22 -31.66
C ALA A 120 2.13 2.73 -31.20
N ASP A 121 1.87 1.41 -31.29
CA ASP A 121 0.63 0.77 -30.86
C ASP A 121 0.80 0.07 -29.51
N GLY A 122 1.53 0.71 -28.58
CA GLY A 122 1.94 0.11 -27.30
C GLY A 122 0.79 -0.43 -26.48
N TRP A 123 -0.31 0.31 -26.40
CA TRP A 123 -1.50 -0.14 -25.67
C TRP A 123 -2.15 -1.36 -26.34
N ALA A 124 -2.34 -1.35 -27.66
CA ALA A 124 -2.93 -2.48 -28.36
C ALA A 124 -2.08 -3.76 -28.20
N LYS A 125 -0.76 -3.62 -28.11
CA LYS A 125 0.18 -4.74 -28.04
C LYS A 125 0.44 -5.22 -26.60
N TYR A 126 0.54 -4.33 -25.65
CA TYR A 126 1.00 -4.63 -24.30
C TYR A 126 0.01 -4.21 -23.19
N GLY A 127 -1.12 -3.58 -23.53
CA GLY A 127 -2.05 -3.04 -22.54
C GLY A 127 -2.61 -4.12 -21.61
N GLN A 128 -3.10 -5.25 -22.15
CA GLN A 128 -3.60 -6.34 -21.33
C GLN A 128 -2.49 -6.95 -20.47
N PHE A 129 -1.31 -7.16 -21.05
CA PHE A 129 -0.14 -7.64 -20.31
C PHE A 129 0.24 -6.71 -19.15
N PHE A 130 0.19 -5.39 -19.39
CA PHE A 130 0.41 -4.40 -18.32
C PHE A 130 -0.66 -4.51 -17.24
N LEU A 131 -1.94 -4.56 -17.59
CA LEU A 131 -3.04 -4.69 -16.62
C LEU A 131 -2.88 -5.95 -15.76
N ASP A 132 -2.60 -7.11 -16.37
CA ASP A 132 -2.43 -8.38 -15.67
C ASP A 132 -1.27 -8.36 -14.68
N ASN A 133 -0.18 -7.65 -15.01
CA ASN A 133 1.01 -7.57 -14.18
C ASN A 133 0.99 -6.40 -13.18
N PHE A 134 0.13 -5.39 -13.36
CA PHE A 134 0.03 -4.21 -12.52
C PHE A 134 -1.23 -4.24 -11.64
N ILE A 135 -2.41 -4.37 -12.24
CA ILE A 135 -3.68 -4.45 -11.50
C ILE A 135 -3.87 -5.86 -10.94
N GLY A 136 -3.51 -6.88 -11.72
CA GLY A 136 -3.61 -8.28 -11.34
C GLY A 136 -4.65 -9.05 -12.14
N THR A 137 -4.87 -10.31 -11.73
CA THR A 137 -5.79 -11.24 -12.40
C THR A 137 -6.83 -11.81 -11.42
N THR A 138 -6.93 -11.28 -10.20
CA THR A 138 -7.91 -11.71 -9.19
C THR A 138 -9.35 -11.42 -9.61
N PRO A 139 -10.36 -11.99 -8.94
CA PRO A 139 -11.76 -11.61 -9.16
C PRO A 139 -12.01 -10.11 -8.97
N ASN A 140 -11.32 -9.47 -8.02
CA ASN A 140 -11.41 -8.02 -7.82
C ASN A 140 -10.76 -7.25 -8.97
N ALA A 141 -9.65 -7.75 -9.54
CA ALA A 141 -8.99 -7.13 -10.70
C ALA A 141 -9.91 -7.07 -11.93
N ALA A 142 -10.78 -8.07 -12.12
CA ALA A 142 -11.77 -8.08 -13.19
C ALA A 142 -12.80 -6.95 -13.07
N GLN A 143 -12.95 -6.33 -11.91
CA GLN A 143 -13.83 -5.20 -11.64
C GLN A 143 -13.09 -3.86 -11.59
N CYS A 144 -11.78 -3.86 -11.88
CA CYS A 144 -10.98 -2.64 -11.98
C CYS A 144 -11.03 -2.07 -13.39
N VAL A 145 -11.12 -0.76 -13.51
CA VAL A 145 -11.10 -0.03 -14.77
C VAL A 145 -9.98 1.02 -14.74
N LEU A 146 -9.03 0.93 -15.66
CA LEU A 146 -8.07 2.01 -15.91
C LEU A 146 -8.76 3.06 -16.80
N GLU A 147 -9.00 4.25 -16.27
CA GLU A 147 -9.81 5.29 -16.92
C GLU A 147 -9.02 6.07 -17.98
N ASN A 148 -7.70 6.23 -17.81
CA ASN A 148 -6.87 7.13 -18.62
C ASN A 148 -5.65 6.42 -19.26
N LYS A 149 -5.90 5.32 -19.95
CA LYS A 149 -4.86 4.52 -20.62
C LYS A 149 -3.93 5.31 -21.55
N ASP A 150 -4.38 6.44 -22.09
CA ASP A 150 -3.65 7.24 -23.08
C ASP A 150 -2.41 7.94 -22.48
N VAL A 151 -2.31 8.02 -21.14
CA VAL A 151 -1.09 8.52 -20.49
C VAL A 151 0.05 7.51 -20.47
N LEU A 152 -0.21 6.25 -20.85
CA LEU A 152 0.80 5.18 -20.84
C LEU A 152 1.64 5.17 -22.12
N LYS A 153 2.95 5.06 -21.92
CA LYS A 153 3.97 4.93 -22.97
C LYS A 153 4.74 3.63 -22.78
N PHE A 154 4.85 2.86 -23.85
CA PHE A 154 5.47 1.53 -23.85
C PHE A 154 6.78 1.54 -24.62
N TYR A 155 7.84 0.99 -24.01
CA TYR A 155 9.19 0.91 -24.58
C TYR A 155 9.69 -0.53 -24.55
N PHE A 156 10.08 -1.09 -25.69
CA PHE A 156 10.60 -2.44 -25.76
C PHE A 156 12.09 -2.46 -26.12
N TYR A 157 12.89 -3.04 -25.24
CA TYR A 157 14.34 -3.16 -25.37
C TYR A 157 14.69 -4.55 -25.92
N LYS A 158 14.84 -4.69 -27.22
CA LYS A 158 15.08 -5.99 -27.91
C LYS A 158 16.28 -6.75 -27.34
N LYS A 159 17.42 -6.05 -27.14
CA LYS A 159 18.67 -6.69 -26.66
C LYS A 159 18.56 -7.26 -25.25
N ARG A 160 17.66 -6.76 -24.42
CA ARG A 160 17.46 -7.17 -23.02
C ARG A 160 16.14 -7.91 -22.82
N ASN A 161 15.43 -8.18 -23.89
CA ASN A 161 14.08 -8.77 -23.88
C ASN A 161 13.20 -8.18 -22.76
N LYS A 162 13.14 -6.84 -22.71
CA LYS A 162 12.56 -6.07 -21.59
C LYS A 162 11.50 -5.10 -22.08
N LEU A 163 10.33 -5.13 -21.43
CA LEU A 163 9.31 -4.11 -21.54
C LEU A 163 9.48 -3.10 -20.39
N ARG A 164 9.43 -1.81 -20.72
CA ARG A 164 9.28 -0.72 -19.76
C ARG A 164 8.02 0.08 -20.08
N VAL A 165 7.23 0.39 -19.06
CA VAL A 165 6.07 1.27 -19.19
C VAL A 165 6.30 2.51 -18.34
N LYS A 166 6.01 3.68 -18.93
CA LYS A 166 6.00 4.97 -18.26
C LYS A 166 4.61 5.57 -18.34
N ALA A 167 4.26 6.38 -17.35
CA ALA A 167 3.05 7.20 -17.37
C ALA A 167 3.47 8.68 -17.45
N THR A 168 2.76 9.45 -18.28
CA THR A 168 2.98 10.90 -18.42
C THR A 168 2.15 11.70 -17.41
N ASP A 169 1.21 11.03 -16.72
CA ASP A 169 0.36 11.59 -15.67
C ASP A 169 -0.02 10.45 -14.71
N MET A 170 -0.65 10.79 -13.58
CA MET A 170 -1.18 9.79 -12.65
C MET A 170 -2.17 8.86 -13.35
N LEU A 171 -2.03 7.57 -13.09
CA LEU A 171 -3.04 6.59 -13.51
C LEU A 171 -4.27 6.73 -12.63
N VAL A 172 -5.43 6.68 -13.24
CA VAL A 172 -6.74 6.71 -12.55
C VAL A 172 -7.40 5.36 -12.72
N ILE A 173 -7.51 4.62 -11.62
CA ILE A 173 -8.09 3.28 -11.60
C ILE A 173 -9.30 3.25 -10.68
N THR A 174 -10.46 2.89 -11.22
CA THR A 174 -11.67 2.63 -10.40
C THR A 174 -11.73 1.16 -10.06
N ASN A 175 -11.65 0.84 -8.78
CA ASN A 175 -11.82 -0.51 -8.24
C ASN A 175 -13.25 -0.66 -7.71
N ASN A 176 -14.14 -1.18 -8.56
CA ASN A 176 -15.55 -1.39 -8.22
C ASN A 176 -15.77 -2.53 -7.23
N ALA A 177 -14.80 -3.43 -7.07
CA ALA A 177 -14.89 -4.51 -6.10
C ALA A 177 -14.69 -4.04 -4.67
N LEU A 178 -13.78 -3.08 -4.46
CA LEU A 178 -13.42 -2.55 -3.14
C LEU A 178 -14.01 -1.17 -2.88
N GLY A 179 -14.64 -0.52 -3.87
CA GLY A 179 -15.22 0.82 -3.74
C GLY A 179 -14.17 1.91 -3.53
N TYR A 180 -13.08 1.84 -4.30
CA TYR A 180 -12.03 2.86 -4.30
C TYR A 180 -11.75 3.37 -5.71
N LYS A 181 -11.47 4.65 -5.82
CA LYS A 181 -10.73 5.23 -6.93
C LYS A 181 -9.27 5.38 -6.50
N ILE A 182 -8.35 4.84 -7.28
CA ILE A 182 -6.92 4.85 -6.97
C ILE A 182 -6.24 5.78 -7.98
N LYS A 183 -5.66 6.87 -7.48
CA LYS A 183 -4.75 7.72 -8.24
C LYS A 183 -3.34 7.21 -8.00
N TYR A 184 -2.73 6.64 -9.02
CA TYR A 184 -1.44 5.99 -8.90
C TYR A 184 -0.37 6.75 -9.69
N GLN A 185 0.59 7.34 -8.98
CA GLN A 185 1.77 7.90 -9.62
C GLN A 185 2.75 6.78 -9.92
N LEU A 186 2.81 6.37 -11.18
CA LEU A 186 3.71 5.30 -11.63
C LEU A 186 5.13 5.83 -11.76
N ASP A 187 6.02 5.39 -10.87
CA ASP A 187 7.45 5.67 -10.95
C ASP A 187 8.15 4.75 -11.94
N SER A 188 7.92 3.45 -11.83
CA SER A 188 8.53 2.44 -12.67
C SER A 188 7.62 1.25 -12.90
N PHE A 189 7.59 0.75 -14.15
CA PHE A 189 7.12 -0.60 -14.48
C PHE A 189 8.12 -1.22 -15.45
N VAL A 190 8.68 -2.36 -15.07
CA VAL A 190 9.67 -3.10 -15.87
C VAL A 190 9.33 -4.58 -15.83
N TYR A 191 9.42 -5.23 -16.98
CA TYR A 191 9.27 -6.68 -17.10
C TYR A 191 10.37 -7.28 -17.97
N TYR A 192 11.06 -8.29 -17.46
CA TYR A 192 12.09 -9.07 -18.15
C TYR A 192 11.50 -10.41 -18.55
N TYR A 193 11.35 -10.63 -19.86
CA TYR A 193 10.74 -11.85 -20.41
C TYR A 193 11.62 -13.10 -20.22
N ASP A 194 12.96 -12.94 -20.22
CA ASP A 194 13.89 -14.08 -20.09
C ASP A 194 13.77 -14.76 -18.71
N GLY A 195 13.42 -14.02 -17.67
CA GLY A 195 13.22 -14.55 -16.32
C GLY A 195 11.77 -14.59 -15.85
N ASN A 196 10.83 -14.12 -16.67
CA ASN A 196 9.44 -13.87 -16.26
C ASN A 196 9.34 -13.05 -14.96
N VAL A 197 10.20 -12.01 -14.84
CA VAL A 197 10.28 -11.17 -13.65
C VAL A 197 9.78 -9.77 -13.98
N GLY A 198 8.71 -9.37 -13.30
CA GLY A 198 8.15 -8.03 -13.36
C GLY A 198 8.28 -7.31 -12.03
N SER A 199 8.53 -6.01 -12.08
CA SER A 199 8.48 -5.12 -10.93
C SER A 199 7.83 -3.81 -11.30
N TYR A 200 7.12 -3.22 -10.35
CA TYR A 200 6.62 -1.86 -10.47
C TYR A 200 6.73 -1.15 -9.13
N THR A 201 6.98 0.15 -9.22
CA THR A 201 7.04 1.06 -8.08
C THR A 201 6.19 2.29 -8.36
N GLY A 202 5.71 2.92 -7.33
CA GLY A 202 4.92 4.14 -7.42
C GLY A 202 4.09 4.36 -6.17
N TYR A 203 3.26 5.39 -6.22
CA TYR A 203 2.62 5.97 -5.04
C TYR A 203 1.10 6.02 -5.23
N PRO A 204 0.34 5.09 -4.63
CA PRO A 204 -1.11 5.12 -4.66
C PRO A 204 -1.68 6.11 -3.66
N LEU A 205 -2.68 6.88 -4.10
CA LEU A 205 -3.62 7.64 -3.27
C LEU A 205 -5.01 7.06 -3.49
N PHE A 206 -5.73 6.76 -2.43
CA PHE A 206 -7.08 6.21 -2.48
C PHE A 206 -8.14 7.28 -2.26
N GLU A 207 -9.23 7.20 -2.99
CA GLU A 207 -10.45 7.96 -2.76
C GLU A 207 -11.60 6.98 -2.58
N VAL A 208 -12.38 7.14 -1.50
CA VAL A 208 -13.53 6.28 -1.25
C VAL A 208 -14.66 6.65 -2.21
N LEU A 209 -15.20 5.66 -2.92
CA LEU A 209 -16.37 5.86 -3.77
C LEU A 209 -17.64 5.97 -2.91
N GLN A 210 -18.60 6.72 -3.42
CA GLN A 210 -19.95 6.76 -2.89
C GLN A 210 -20.81 5.72 -3.61
N GLY A 211 -21.56 4.93 -2.87
CA GLY A 211 -22.42 3.87 -3.41
C GLY A 211 -23.80 3.83 -2.78
N SER A 212 -24.67 2.98 -3.31
CA SER A 212 -25.89 2.62 -2.60
C SER A 212 -25.54 1.83 -1.33
N PRO A 213 -26.45 1.74 -0.34
CA PRO A 213 -26.20 0.96 0.87
C PRO A 213 -25.78 -0.49 0.60
N ASP A 214 -26.35 -1.14 -0.42
CA ASP A 214 -26.01 -2.52 -0.82
C ASP A 214 -24.60 -2.61 -1.43
N GLN A 215 -24.21 -1.60 -2.22
CA GLN A 215 -22.85 -1.52 -2.76
C GLN A 215 -21.83 -1.32 -1.65
N GLU A 216 -22.09 -0.39 -0.72
CA GLU A 216 -21.19 -0.13 0.41
C GLU A 216 -21.05 -1.35 1.33
N ALA A 217 -22.14 -2.08 1.57
CA ALA A 217 -22.09 -3.34 2.31
C ALA A 217 -21.23 -4.40 1.59
N THR A 218 -21.36 -4.51 0.27
CA THR A 218 -20.55 -5.41 -0.56
C THR A 218 -19.08 -5.02 -0.53
N TRP A 219 -18.76 -3.74 -0.69
CA TRP A 219 -17.38 -3.23 -0.60
C TRP A 219 -16.75 -3.49 0.76
N LYS A 220 -17.52 -3.31 1.83
CA LYS A 220 -17.06 -3.62 3.19
C LYS A 220 -16.67 -5.08 3.35
N GLN A 221 -17.49 -6.01 2.86
CA GLN A 221 -17.19 -7.45 2.90
C GLN A 221 -15.94 -7.79 2.06
N ASN A 222 -15.85 -7.24 0.85
CA ASN A 222 -14.72 -7.47 -0.04
C ASN A 222 -13.41 -6.90 0.53
N ARG A 223 -13.45 -5.72 1.16
CA ARG A 223 -12.30 -5.14 1.86
C ARG A 223 -11.83 -6.03 3.00
N LEU A 224 -12.76 -6.53 3.82
CA LEU A 224 -12.45 -7.45 4.90
C LEU A 224 -11.81 -8.74 4.36
N TYR A 225 -12.37 -9.30 3.27
CA TYR A 225 -11.80 -10.47 2.60
C TYR A 225 -10.39 -10.22 2.07
N SER A 226 -10.14 -9.06 1.43
CA SER A 226 -8.82 -8.68 0.92
C SER A 226 -7.82 -8.37 2.03
N TYR A 227 -8.29 -7.85 3.17
CA TYR A 227 -7.49 -7.60 4.37
C TYR A 227 -7.01 -8.88 5.04
N SER A 228 -7.91 -9.84 5.24
CA SER A 228 -7.63 -11.10 5.94
C SER A 228 -6.50 -11.87 5.26
N GLY A 229 -5.41 -12.11 5.97
CA GLY A 229 -4.20 -12.74 5.46
C GLY A 229 -3.36 -11.88 4.51
N SER A 230 -3.69 -10.60 4.32
CA SER A 230 -2.84 -9.68 3.55
C SER A 230 -1.54 -9.33 4.26
N ARG A 231 -0.59 -8.74 3.52
CA ARG A 231 0.63 -8.20 4.14
C ARG A 231 0.31 -7.11 5.17
N LEU A 232 -0.68 -6.25 4.91
CA LEU A 232 -1.11 -5.21 5.85
C LEU A 232 -1.63 -5.82 7.16
N HIS A 233 -2.46 -6.88 7.07
CA HIS A 233 -2.93 -7.62 8.22
C HIS A 233 -1.76 -8.24 9.00
N PHE A 234 -0.85 -8.90 8.30
CA PHE A 234 0.34 -9.51 8.90
C PHE A 234 1.22 -8.49 9.64
N ILE A 235 1.55 -7.36 9.01
CA ILE A 235 2.41 -6.33 9.63
C ILE A 235 1.75 -5.74 10.87
N ARG A 236 0.43 -5.50 10.86
CA ARG A 236 -0.30 -5.03 12.03
C ARG A 236 -0.35 -6.07 13.15
N SER A 237 -0.63 -7.33 12.81
CA SER A 237 -0.62 -8.41 13.81
C SER A 237 0.77 -8.61 14.42
N LEU A 238 1.83 -8.40 13.63
CA LEU A 238 3.20 -8.41 14.14
C LEU A 238 3.48 -7.23 15.06
N TYR A 239 3.00 -6.02 14.69
CA TYR A 239 3.09 -4.83 15.54
C TYR A 239 2.32 -5.00 16.85
N ASP A 240 1.09 -5.52 16.80
CA ASP A 240 0.21 -5.70 17.96
C ASP A 240 0.56 -6.95 18.80
N SER A 241 1.51 -7.76 18.33
CA SER A 241 1.91 -9.04 18.97
C SER A 241 0.76 -10.07 19.03
N THR A 242 -0.07 -10.12 17.99
CA THR A 242 -1.28 -10.97 17.89
C THR A 242 -1.21 -12.02 16.78
N LEU A 243 0.00 -12.37 16.28
CA LEU A 243 0.15 -13.27 15.12
C LEU A 243 -0.57 -14.61 15.28
N ASP A 244 -0.43 -15.26 16.45
CA ASP A 244 -1.05 -16.57 16.69
C ASP A 244 -2.58 -16.46 16.77
N GLU A 245 -3.09 -15.42 17.42
CA GLU A 245 -4.52 -15.15 17.57
C GLU A 245 -5.18 -14.86 16.21
N GLU A 246 -4.46 -14.16 15.33
CA GLU A 246 -4.89 -13.85 13.97
C GLU A 246 -4.67 -14.99 12.98
N GLY A 247 -3.98 -16.07 13.38
CA GLY A 247 -3.79 -17.28 12.58
C GLY A 247 -2.58 -17.23 11.64
N PHE A 248 -1.55 -16.47 11.99
CA PHE A 248 -0.27 -16.43 11.28
C PHE A 248 0.76 -17.38 11.88
N VAL A 249 1.49 -18.08 11.02
CA VAL A 249 2.62 -18.94 11.40
C VAL A 249 3.85 -18.49 10.61
N LEU A 250 4.97 -18.30 11.31
CA LEU A 250 6.24 -17.86 10.74
C LEU A 250 7.25 -18.99 10.64
N GLU A 251 8.00 -19.00 9.54
CA GLU A 251 9.11 -19.92 9.33
C GLU A 251 10.27 -19.19 8.63
N LEU A 252 11.47 -19.34 9.16
CA LEU A 252 12.68 -18.77 8.55
C LEU A 252 13.38 -19.81 7.69
N ALA A 253 13.87 -19.38 6.53
CA ALA A 253 14.74 -20.21 5.72
C ALA A 253 16.07 -20.43 6.45
N ASP A 254 16.49 -21.70 6.49
CA ASP A 254 17.80 -22.06 7.04
C ASP A 254 18.91 -21.65 6.06
N SER A 255 19.97 -21.02 6.57
CA SER A 255 21.08 -20.52 5.77
C SER A 255 21.73 -21.64 4.96
N GLY A 256 21.69 -21.53 3.63
CA GLY A 256 22.29 -22.48 2.70
C GLY A 256 21.47 -23.75 2.40
N SER A 257 20.21 -23.82 2.88
CA SER A 257 19.29 -24.91 2.55
C SER A 257 17.93 -24.36 2.13
N ASN A 258 17.14 -25.17 1.38
CA ASN A 258 15.74 -24.87 1.06
C ASN A 258 14.79 -25.29 2.20
N ARG A 259 15.30 -25.52 3.39
CA ARG A 259 14.49 -25.91 4.55
C ARG A 259 14.02 -24.69 5.30
N PHE A 260 12.80 -24.76 5.82
CA PHE A 260 12.23 -23.75 6.67
C PHE A 260 12.11 -24.29 8.09
N LYS A 261 12.45 -23.47 9.06
CA LYS A 261 12.32 -23.77 10.48
C LYS A 261 11.26 -22.84 11.07
N LYS A 262 10.30 -23.41 11.78
CA LYS A 262 9.26 -22.64 12.48
C LYS A 262 9.92 -21.70 13.49
N VAL A 263 9.45 -20.47 13.53
CA VAL A 263 9.78 -19.48 14.56
C VAL A 263 8.85 -19.74 15.75
N GLU A 264 9.38 -20.32 16.84
CA GLU A 264 8.57 -20.68 18.00
C GLU A 264 8.11 -19.45 18.79
N ASP A 265 8.96 -18.43 18.89
CA ASP A 265 8.64 -17.14 19.52
C ASP A 265 9.03 -16.01 18.57
N PRO A 266 8.07 -15.43 17.82
CA PRO A 266 8.33 -14.31 16.92
C PRO A 266 8.66 -13.01 17.63
N TYR A 267 8.41 -12.92 18.94
CA TYR A 267 8.61 -11.72 19.75
C TYR A 267 9.86 -11.80 20.63
N ASN A 268 10.71 -12.79 20.44
CA ASN A 268 11.98 -12.87 21.17
C ASN A 268 12.91 -11.70 20.81
N ALA A 269 13.75 -11.27 21.75
CA ALA A 269 14.60 -10.09 21.61
C ALA A 269 15.66 -10.15 20.50
N GLN A 270 15.86 -11.29 19.84
CA GLN A 270 16.75 -11.39 18.68
C GLN A 270 16.06 -11.03 17.36
N LEU A 271 14.74 -11.17 17.31
CA LEU A 271 13.95 -10.93 16.10
C LEU A 271 13.12 -9.67 16.20
N TYR A 272 12.73 -9.26 17.40
CA TYR A 272 11.73 -8.25 17.67
C TYR A 272 12.20 -7.32 18.78
N ALA A 273 12.26 -6.03 18.50
CA ALA A 273 12.53 -5.00 19.50
C ALA A 273 11.49 -3.88 19.38
N ARG A 274 10.86 -3.54 20.50
CA ARG A 274 9.91 -2.42 20.56
C ARG A 274 10.55 -1.25 21.27
N ASP A 275 10.67 -0.11 20.57
CA ASP A 275 11.13 1.15 21.15
C ASP A 275 10.07 2.23 20.93
N SER A 276 9.62 2.80 22.06
CA SER A 276 8.72 3.98 22.16
C SER A 276 7.49 4.04 21.25
N GLY A 277 7.16 3.02 20.47
CA GLY A 277 6.01 2.96 19.57
C GLY A 277 6.32 2.37 18.20
N ASP A 278 7.60 2.25 17.86
CA ASP A 278 8.04 1.54 16.66
C ASP A 278 8.45 0.12 17.01
N VAL A 279 8.42 -0.77 16.04
CA VAL A 279 8.88 -2.15 16.22
C VAL A 279 9.91 -2.46 15.16
N GLU A 280 11.13 -2.76 15.59
CA GLU A 280 12.20 -3.22 14.74
C GLU A 280 12.15 -4.74 14.59
N ILE A 281 12.22 -5.22 13.36
CA ILE A 281 12.25 -6.63 12.98
C ILE A 281 13.64 -6.96 12.44
N SER A 282 14.43 -7.70 13.22
CA SER A 282 15.81 -8.07 12.90
C SER A 282 15.87 -9.41 12.18
N VAL A 283 15.32 -9.47 10.95
CA VAL A 283 15.30 -10.67 10.11
C VAL A 283 16.07 -10.41 8.82
N GLN A 284 16.91 -11.36 8.41
CA GLN A 284 17.56 -11.39 7.09
C GLN A 284 17.22 -12.70 6.37
N GLY A 285 17.06 -12.62 5.05
CA GLY A 285 16.75 -13.76 4.20
C GLY A 285 15.25 -13.94 4.00
N ARG A 286 14.84 -15.20 3.79
CA ARG A 286 13.43 -15.50 3.47
C ARG A 286 12.62 -15.86 4.70
N LEU A 287 11.62 -15.03 5.00
CA LEU A 287 10.60 -15.27 6.01
C LEU A 287 9.34 -15.78 5.31
N ARG A 288 8.98 -17.06 5.53
CA ARG A 288 7.73 -17.64 5.08
C ARG A 288 6.63 -17.34 6.10
N VAL A 289 5.49 -16.88 5.59
CA VAL A 289 4.31 -16.53 6.39
C VAL A 289 3.14 -17.37 5.88
N SER A 290 2.61 -18.21 6.75
CA SER A 290 1.40 -18.99 6.51
C SER A 290 0.22 -18.36 7.23
N TYR A 291 -0.92 -18.19 6.54
CA TYR A 291 -2.17 -17.72 7.13
C TYR A 291 -3.20 -18.83 7.07
N THR A 292 -3.70 -19.26 8.24
CA THR A 292 -4.51 -20.47 8.38
C THR A 292 -6.02 -20.23 8.44
N SER A 293 -6.43 -18.98 8.68
CA SER A 293 -7.84 -18.63 8.91
C SER A 293 -8.65 -18.44 7.62
N GLN A 294 -7.99 -18.40 6.45
CA GLN A 294 -8.67 -18.27 5.15
C GLN A 294 -7.89 -19.03 4.06
N ALA A 295 -8.61 -19.83 3.27
CA ALA A 295 -8.03 -20.48 2.10
C ALA A 295 -7.59 -19.48 1.03
N PRO A 296 -6.57 -19.81 0.21
CA PRO A 296 -6.22 -19.01 -0.95
C PRO A 296 -7.34 -19.04 -2.00
N ASP A 297 -7.34 -18.02 -2.87
CA ASP A 297 -8.25 -17.96 -4.00
C ASP A 297 -8.07 -19.17 -4.92
N LYS A 298 -9.19 -19.75 -5.39
CA LYS A 298 -9.18 -20.91 -6.29
C LYS A 298 -8.41 -20.65 -7.57
N LYS A 299 -8.49 -19.42 -8.10
CA LYS A 299 -7.76 -19.03 -9.31
C LYS A 299 -6.24 -19.10 -9.07
N TYR A 300 -5.76 -18.61 -7.92
CA TYR A 300 -4.37 -18.76 -7.53
C TYR A 300 -3.92 -20.22 -7.49
N LEU A 301 -4.73 -21.08 -6.89
CA LEU A 301 -4.42 -22.51 -6.79
C LEU A 301 -4.32 -23.15 -8.19
N ILE A 302 -5.24 -22.82 -9.09
CA ILE A 302 -5.25 -23.34 -10.47
C ILE A 302 -4.01 -22.84 -11.24
N GLU A 303 -3.75 -21.53 -11.23
CA GLU A 303 -2.63 -20.91 -11.94
C GLU A 303 -1.26 -21.45 -11.48
N ASN A 304 -1.15 -21.75 -10.18
CA ASN A 304 0.10 -22.27 -9.58
C ASN A 304 0.12 -23.79 -9.43
N LYS A 305 -0.89 -24.50 -9.94
CA LYS A 305 -0.98 -25.98 -9.91
C LYS A 305 -0.98 -26.55 -8.49
N TYR A 306 -1.55 -25.85 -7.53
CA TYR A 306 -1.78 -26.35 -6.19
C TYR A 306 -3.09 -27.13 -6.09
N PRO A 307 -3.21 -28.09 -5.16
CA PRO A 307 -4.47 -28.78 -4.89
C PRO A 307 -5.57 -27.80 -4.49
N LEU A 308 -6.76 -27.96 -5.04
CA LEU A 308 -7.94 -27.13 -4.68
C LEU A 308 -8.39 -27.28 -3.22
N THR A 309 -7.89 -28.31 -2.53
CA THR A 309 -8.11 -28.58 -1.11
C THR A 309 -7.13 -27.82 -0.20
N THR A 310 -6.19 -27.05 -0.78
CA THR A 310 -5.25 -26.24 0.01
C THR A 310 -6.01 -25.20 0.82
N GLY A 311 -5.94 -25.29 2.14
CA GLY A 311 -6.68 -24.42 3.08
C GLY A 311 -5.84 -23.28 3.68
N VAL A 312 -4.54 -23.21 3.36
CA VAL A 312 -3.60 -22.27 3.96
C VAL A 312 -3.00 -21.37 2.89
N GLN A 313 -3.04 -20.06 3.10
CA GLN A 313 -2.33 -19.10 2.26
C GLN A 313 -0.86 -19.12 2.63
N ILE A 314 0.02 -19.24 1.65
CA ILE A 314 1.48 -19.23 1.86
C ILE A 314 2.07 -18.07 1.07
N SER A 315 2.74 -17.19 1.79
CA SER A 315 3.51 -16.07 1.26
C SER A 315 4.91 -16.06 1.86
N ALA A 316 5.80 -15.26 1.30
CA ALA A 316 7.09 -15.01 1.90
C ALA A 316 7.54 -13.57 1.67
N LEU A 317 8.44 -13.11 2.52
CA LEU A 317 9.21 -11.89 2.37
C LEU A 317 10.67 -12.25 2.19
N ASP A 318 11.30 -11.80 1.10
CA ASP A 318 12.75 -11.77 0.99
C ASP A 318 13.22 -10.43 1.55
N ILE A 319 13.97 -10.48 2.65
CA ILE A 319 14.37 -9.32 3.45
C ILE A 319 15.89 -9.18 3.34
N VAL A 320 16.34 -8.02 2.85
CA VAL A 320 17.78 -7.73 2.70
C VAL A 320 18.39 -7.36 4.04
N ASN A 321 17.79 -6.41 4.72
CA ASN A 321 18.12 -5.99 6.09
C ASN A 321 16.82 -5.99 6.88
N GLY A 322 16.84 -6.03 8.18
CA GLY A 322 15.63 -5.87 8.98
C GLY A 322 14.77 -4.68 8.54
N PHE A 323 13.61 -4.50 9.10
CA PHE A 323 12.73 -3.36 8.81
C PHE A 323 12.02 -2.90 10.09
N VAL A 324 11.63 -1.62 10.11
CA VAL A 324 10.91 -1.00 11.21
C VAL A 324 9.45 -0.84 10.81
N ILE A 325 8.53 -1.24 11.68
CA ILE A 325 7.09 -1.16 11.46
C ILE A 325 6.43 -0.17 12.42
N GLU A 326 5.41 0.51 11.92
CA GLU A 326 4.60 1.49 12.63
C GLU A 326 3.17 0.98 12.85
N GLU A 327 2.46 1.58 13.79
CA GLU A 327 1.10 1.21 14.23
C GLU A 327 0.11 1.03 13.08
N ASN A 328 0.16 1.87 12.06
CA ASN A 328 -0.75 1.81 10.91
C ASN A 328 -0.43 0.69 9.90
N GLY A 329 0.64 -0.08 10.11
CA GLY A 329 1.11 -1.12 9.19
C GLY A 329 2.05 -0.63 8.11
N TYR A 330 2.47 0.64 8.17
CA TYR A 330 3.59 1.15 7.39
C TYR A 330 4.89 0.53 7.87
N PHE A 331 5.85 0.32 6.98
CA PHE A 331 7.20 -0.09 7.34
C PHE A 331 8.23 0.65 6.50
N TYR A 332 9.37 0.90 7.12
CA TYR A 332 10.49 1.60 6.50
C TYR A 332 11.25 0.69 5.54
N ASP A 333 11.96 1.31 4.58
CA ASP A 333 12.85 0.64 3.65
C ASP A 333 12.15 -0.45 2.82
N GLN A 334 10.94 -0.13 2.32
CA GLN A 334 10.08 -1.04 1.57
C GLN A 334 10.77 -1.67 0.35
N ALA A 335 11.81 -1.03 -0.20
CA ALA A 335 12.60 -1.56 -1.32
C ALA A 335 13.44 -2.79 -0.91
N ASP A 336 13.76 -2.94 0.37
CA ASP A 336 14.54 -4.05 0.91
C ASP A 336 13.69 -5.29 1.23
N VAL A 337 12.37 -5.21 1.01
CA VAL A 337 11.41 -6.27 1.33
C VAL A 337 10.62 -6.67 0.09
N VAL A 338 10.89 -7.86 -0.45
CA VAL A 338 10.23 -8.38 -1.65
C VAL A 338 9.16 -9.40 -1.30
N ASN A 339 7.93 -9.16 -1.77
CA ASN A 339 6.82 -10.10 -1.58
C ASN A 339 6.93 -11.30 -2.54
N ILE A 340 6.65 -12.51 -2.04
CA ILE A 340 6.64 -13.75 -2.80
C ILE A 340 5.37 -14.54 -2.49
N GLY A 341 4.96 -15.43 -3.40
CA GLY A 341 3.82 -16.33 -3.22
C GLY A 341 2.48 -15.61 -3.34
N TYR A 342 1.55 -15.91 -2.43
CA TYR A 342 0.19 -15.42 -2.53
C TYR A 342 0.09 -13.89 -2.47
N TRP A 343 0.90 -13.21 -1.65
CA TRP A 343 0.93 -11.73 -1.62
C TRP A 343 1.44 -11.12 -2.93
N SER A 344 2.40 -11.76 -3.60
CA SER A 344 2.90 -11.31 -4.90
C SER A 344 1.87 -11.48 -6.02
N TRP A 345 0.96 -12.46 -5.90
CA TRP A 345 -0.16 -12.67 -6.82
C TRP A 345 -1.26 -11.64 -6.62
N LYS A 346 -1.55 -11.25 -5.36
CA LYS A 346 -2.45 -10.16 -5.00
C LYS A 346 -1.76 -8.82 -5.32
N LYS A 347 -2.12 -8.21 -6.45
CA LYS A 347 -1.53 -6.95 -6.92
C LYS A 347 -2.38 -5.75 -6.51
N LEU A 348 -2.36 -4.66 -7.30
CA LEU A 348 -3.03 -3.40 -6.98
C LEU A 348 -4.53 -3.57 -6.67
N ALA A 349 -5.21 -4.48 -7.35
CA ALA A 349 -6.65 -4.71 -7.14
C ALA A 349 -7.02 -5.18 -5.72
N GLU A 350 -6.07 -5.76 -4.99
CA GLU A 350 -6.27 -6.24 -3.62
C GLU A 350 -5.67 -5.30 -2.56
N LEU A 351 -5.03 -4.21 -3.01
CA LEU A 351 -4.36 -3.28 -2.09
C LEU A 351 -5.40 -2.48 -1.31
N LEU A 352 -5.18 -2.39 0.01
CA LEU A 352 -5.95 -1.56 0.92
C LEU A 352 -5.07 -0.45 1.47
N PRO A 353 -5.62 0.74 1.69
CA PRO A 353 -4.88 1.85 2.26
C PRO A 353 -4.50 1.61 3.73
N TYR A 354 -3.44 2.26 4.20
CA TYR A 354 -2.96 2.18 5.59
C TYR A 354 -3.93 2.78 6.61
N ASP A 355 -4.90 3.54 6.20
CA ASP A 355 -5.98 4.07 7.03
C ASP A 355 -7.29 3.23 6.93
N TYR A 356 -7.26 2.08 6.23
CA TYR A 356 -8.34 1.11 6.31
C TYR A 356 -8.33 0.42 7.66
N LEU A 357 -9.45 0.49 8.38
CA LEU A 357 -9.68 -0.27 9.62
C LEU A 357 -10.73 -1.34 9.37
N PRO A 358 -10.44 -2.63 9.60
CA PRO A 358 -11.45 -3.67 9.55
C PRO A 358 -12.48 -3.37 10.66
N GLN A 359 -13.73 -3.16 10.28
CA GLN A 359 -14.80 -3.01 11.27
C GLN A 359 -15.12 -4.41 11.81
N GLN A 360 -15.00 -4.55 13.11
CA GLN A 360 -15.45 -5.73 13.87
C GLN A 360 -16.95 -5.87 13.82
#